data_899a33f02f36d9783b551d676533c123
#
_entry.id   899a33f02f36d9783b551d676533c123
#
_cell.length_a   1.000
_cell.length_b   1.000
_cell.length_c   1.000
_cell.angle_alpha   90.00
_cell.angle_beta   90.00
_cell.angle_gamma   90.00
#
_symmetry.space_group_name_H-M   'P 1'
#
loop_
_entity.id
_entity.type
_entity.pdbx_description
1 polymer ?
#
loop_
_entity_poly.entity_id
_entity_poly.type
_entity_poly.pdbx_seq_one_letter_code
_entity_poly.pdbx_strand_id
1 'polypeptide(L)'
;MEVHTRQLQYFIAVAEELSFTRAAQRLHVSQQGLSTQIKQLEHTMNVVLFSRTTRLVELTAAGTVFLQDLRGALTSLDAAVDRARSVHRGEQDRLVLGALEGAALTLTEPILDAFRKRHPGISVELRHFTYEDPSAGLTTGSVDVAFTRRPFLDDGVRFELLFAEPLIVLLPAGHRLANRTAVQARELLDEPILGAKTTDPVWNAFWELADHRDGRPAPVVSRSNSLLEELHKVATGVGVVLSVACARWIPFPGVRMVPVVDLPPNEVAVGWRVAQESALVRSFVGVARTTRDAHPELIAQLQKPDFADCTVPPHL
;
A
#
# COMPACT_ATOMS: atom_id res chain seq x y z
N MET A 1 6.36 28.24 -13.21
CA MET A 1 7.11 27.02 -13.60
C MET A 1 6.27 26.31 -14.66
N GLU A 2 6.75 26.21 -15.89
CA GLU A 2 5.97 25.68 -17.01
C GLU A 2 6.46 24.25 -17.35
N VAL A 3 6.02 23.29 -16.54
CA VAL A 3 6.31 21.87 -16.77
C VAL A 3 5.12 21.25 -17.51
N HIS A 4 5.36 20.65 -18.67
CA HIS A 4 4.30 20.08 -19.51
C HIS A 4 4.07 18.59 -19.18
N THR A 5 2.83 18.15 -19.11
CA THR A 5 2.44 16.76 -18.84
C THR A 5 3.17 15.74 -19.72
N ARG A 6 3.42 16.10 -20.99
CA ARG A 6 4.16 15.24 -21.94
C ARG A 6 5.62 15.01 -21.52
N GLN A 7 6.27 16.03 -20.96
CA GLN A 7 7.64 15.91 -20.44
C GLN A 7 7.68 14.97 -19.21
N LEU A 8 6.64 15.04 -18.39
CA LEU A 8 6.47 14.16 -17.23
C LEU A 8 6.33 12.68 -17.64
N GLN A 9 5.50 12.41 -18.66
CA GLN A 9 5.36 11.06 -19.22
C GLN A 9 6.67 10.55 -19.84
N TYR A 10 7.41 11.41 -20.49
CA TYR A 10 8.73 11.09 -21.06
C TYR A 10 9.75 10.75 -19.97
N PHE A 11 9.74 11.54 -18.88
CA PHE A 11 10.60 11.28 -17.73
C PHE A 11 10.32 9.90 -17.11
N ILE A 12 9.03 9.57 -16.86
CA ILE A 12 8.65 8.27 -16.32
C ILE A 12 9.12 7.13 -17.24
N ALA A 13 8.88 7.24 -18.54
CA ALA A 13 9.28 6.18 -19.48
C ALA A 13 10.81 5.96 -19.47
N VAL A 14 11.62 7.03 -19.42
CA VAL A 14 13.08 6.89 -19.31
C VAL A 14 13.51 6.30 -17.97
N ALA A 15 12.82 6.68 -16.87
CA ALA A 15 13.10 6.20 -15.53
C ALA A 15 12.78 4.70 -15.36
N GLU A 16 11.74 4.21 -16.03
CA GLU A 16 11.36 2.78 -16.02
C GLU A 16 12.27 1.94 -16.91
N GLU A 17 12.64 2.45 -18.08
CA GLU A 17 13.48 1.72 -19.03
C GLU A 17 14.98 1.81 -18.71
N LEU A 18 15.41 2.82 -17.96
CA LEU A 18 16.83 3.19 -17.76
C LEU A 18 17.60 3.22 -19.10
N SER A 19 16.89 3.63 -20.16
CA SER A 19 17.39 3.67 -21.53
C SER A 19 16.57 4.63 -22.39
N PHE A 20 17.22 5.67 -22.90
CA PHE A 20 16.58 6.63 -23.80
C PHE A 20 16.11 5.97 -25.12
N THR A 21 16.82 4.98 -25.61
CA THR A 21 16.46 4.28 -26.86
C THR A 21 15.23 3.42 -26.65
N ARG A 22 15.15 2.60 -25.60
CA ARG A 22 13.97 1.79 -25.30
C ARG A 22 12.76 2.65 -24.97
N ALA A 23 12.92 3.69 -24.16
CA ALA A 23 11.84 4.62 -23.84
C ALA A 23 11.31 5.32 -25.10
N ALA A 24 12.19 5.75 -26.01
CA ALA A 24 11.77 6.36 -27.29
C ALA A 24 10.98 5.38 -28.17
N GLN A 25 11.41 4.11 -28.26
CA GLN A 25 10.69 3.05 -28.96
C GLN A 25 9.30 2.82 -28.35
N ARG A 26 9.22 2.69 -27.03
CA ARG A 26 7.96 2.51 -26.29
C ARG A 26 6.97 3.66 -26.52
N LEU A 27 7.49 4.88 -26.60
CA LEU A 27 6.69 6.11 -26.79
C LEU A 27 6.44 6.47 -28.25
N HIS A 28 7.00 5.70 -29.19
CA HIS A 28 6.93 5.96 -30.64
C HIS A 28 7.42 7.36 -31.04
N VAL A 29 8.55 7.79 -30.45
CA VAL A 29 9.22 9.08 -30.73
C VAL A 29 10.69 8.88 -31.08
N SER A 30 11.32 9.93 -31.63
CA SER A 30 12.76 9.88 -31.83
C SER A 30 13.53 9.99 -30.50
N GLN A 31 14.61 9.21 -30.35
CA GLN A 31 15.46 9.26 -29.17
C GLN A 31 16.06 10.67 -28.94
N GLN A 32 16.34 11.38 -30.02
CA GLN A 32 16.88 12.74 -29.97
C GLN A 32 15.83 13.73 -29.42
N GLY A 33 14.57 13.62 -29.88
CA GLY A 33 13.44 14.41 -29.39
C GLY A 33 13.17 14.15 -27.90
N LEU A 34 13.15 12.86 -27.51
CA LEU A 34 12.97 12.47 -26.12
C LEU A 34 14.09 13.06 -25.22
N SER A 35 15.35 12.92 -25.63
CA SER A 35 16.48 13.47 -24.87
C SER A 35 16.43 15.00 -24.74
N THR A 36 15.99 15.71 -25.78
CA THR A 36 15.81 17.17 -25.75
C THR A 36 14.73 17.58 -24.75
N GLN A 37 13.59 16.88 -24.75
CA GLN A 37 12.50 17.16 -23.81
C GLN A 37 12.88 16.90 -22.36
N ILE A 38 13.64 15.84 -22.06
CA ILE A 38 14.16 15.59 -20.71
C ILE A 38 15.16 16.68 -20.29
N LYS A 39 16.08 17.08 -21.16
CA LYS A 39 17.00 18.20 -20.85
C LYS A 39 16.25 19.51 -20.58
N GLN A 40 15.18 19.78 -21.32
CA GLN A 40 14.34 20.95 -21.09
C GLN A 40 13.61 20.88 -19.76
N LEU A 41 13.10 19.71 -19.36
CA LEU A 41 12.50 19.47 -18.06
C LEU A 41 13.51 19.73 -16.93
N GLU A 42 14.71 19.12 -17.02
CA GLU A 42 15.82 19.31 -16.07
C GLU A 42 16.20 20.80 -15.95
N HIS A 43 16.28 21.49 -17.08
CA HIS A 43 16.57 22.93 -17.13
C HIS A 43 15.44 23.77 -16.48
N THR A 44 14.17 23.50 -16.81
CA THR A 44 13.01 24.20 -16.25
C THR A 44 12.93 24.04 -14.73
N MET A 45 13.29 22.87 -14.23
CA MET A 45 13.31 22.56 -12.79
C MET A 45 14.60 22.99 -12.10
N ASN A 46 15.64 23.31 -12.89
CA ASN A 46 17.02 23.53 -12.42
C ASN A 46 17.56 22.36 -11.57
N VAL A 47 17.21 21.12 -11.99
CA VAL A 47 17.58 19.88 -11.29
C VAL A 47 18.01 18.82 -12.32
N VAL A 48 19.10 18.14 -12.07
CA VAL A 48 19.53 16.97 -12.85
C VAL A 48 18.80 15.74 -12.35
N LEU A 49 18.01 15.12 -13.22
CA LEU A 49 17.17 13.95 -12.87
C LEU A 49 17.85 12.63 -13.25
N PHE A 50 18.70 12.62 -14.29
CA PHE A 50 19.43 11.46 -14.75
C PHE A 50 20.95 11.68 -14.73
N SER A 51 21.67 10.73 -14.14
CA SER A 51 23.10 10.56 -14.39
C SER A 51 23.29 9.76 -15.68
N ARG A 52 24.15 10.27 -16.59
CA ARG A 52 24.35 9.68 -17.92
C ARG A 52 25.83 9.46 -18.17
N THR A 53 26.19 8.23 -18.43
CA THR A 53 27.47 7.85 -19.01
C THR A 53 27.27 7.28 -20.42
N THR A 54 28.33 7.02 -21.15
CA THR A 54 28.22 6.37 -22.48
C THR A 54 27.64 4.96 -22.43
N ARG A 55 27.54 4.34 -21.24
CA ARG A 55 27.10 2.96 -21.05
C ARG A 55 25.90 2.79 -20.11
N LEU A 56 25.57 3.80 -19.32
CA LEU A 56 24.61 3.66 -18.25
C LEU A 56 23.75 4.93 -18.09
N VAL A 57 22.45 4.72 -17.88
CA VAL A 57 21.49 5.76 -17.50
C VAL A 57 20.92 5.37 -16.15
N GLU A 58 21.04 6.24 -15.16
CA GLU A 58 20.54 6.03 -13.81
C GLU A 58 19.79 7.27 -13.33
N LEU A 59 18.83 7.09 -12.42
CA LEU A 59 18.22 8.21 -11.71
C LEU A 59 19.23 8.80 -10.71
N THR A 60 19.25 10.12 -10.61
CA THR A 60 19.86 10.80 -9.46
C THR A 60 19.00 10.63 -8.21
N ALA A 61 19.51 10.99 -7.03
CA ALA A 61 18.68 11.06 -5.82
C ALA A 61 17.44 11.95 -6.03
N ALA A 62 17.64 13.12 -6.68
CA ALA A 62 16.54 14.03 -7.03
C ALA A 62 15.58 13.40 -8.06
N GLY A 63 16.10 12.68 -9.05
CA GLY A 63 15.28 11.94 -10.03
C GLY A 63 14.44 10.85 -9.38
N THR A 64 14.98 10.16 -8.38
CA THR A 64 14.24 9.13 -7.64
C THR A 64 13.08 9.74 -6.86
N VAL A 65 13.32 10.81 -6.10
CA VAL A 65 12.26 11.52 -5.35
C VAL A 65 11.19 12.05 -6.32
N PHE A 66 11.64 12.71 -7.41
CA PHE A 66 10.71 13.26 -8.39
C PHE A 66 9.85 12.20 -9.08
N LEU A 67 10.40 11.02 -9.40
CA LEU A 67 9.63 9.91 -9.96
C LEU A 67 8.52 9.45 -9.03
N GLN A 68 8.81 9.37 -7.75
CA GLN A 68 7.87 8.92 -6.72
C GLN A 68 6.70 9.89 -6.59
N ASP A 69 7.00 11.18 -6.39
CA ASP A 69 5.98 12.22 -6.24
C ASP A 69 5.15 12.39 -7.51
N LEU A 70 5.80 12.29 -8.68
CA LEU A 70 5.13 12.44 -9.97
C LEU A 70 4.12 11.33 -10.24
N ARG A 71 4.39 10.08 -9.86
CA ARG A 71 3.43 8.98 -10.00
C ARG A 71 2.14 9.27 -9.22
N GLY A 72 2.27 9.74 -7.99
CA GLY A 72 1.13 10.14 -7.16
C GLY A 72 0.33 11.29 -7.78
N ALA A 73 1.02 12.32 -8.29
CA ALA A 73 0.40 13.48 -8.93
C ALA A 73 -0.37 13.09 -10.21
N LEU A 74 0.19 12.22 -11.05
CA LEU A 74 -0.49 11.74 -12.27
C LEU A 74 -1.71 10.87 -11.92
N THR A 75 -1.61 9.99 -10.94
CA THR A 75 -2.75 9.21 -10.44
C THR A 75 -3.87 10.13 -9.95
N SER A 76 -3.53 11.21 -9.25
CA SER A 76 -4.49 12.22 -8.77
C SER A 76 -5.16 12.96 -9.94
N LEU A 77 -4.41 13.28 -10.99
CA LEU A 77 -4.93 13.94 -12.18
C LEU A 77 -5.90 13.02 -12.95
N ASP A 78 -5.51 11.77 -13.18
CA ASP A 78 -6.36 10.78 -13.84
C ASP A 78 -7.65 10.57 -13.04
N ALA A 79 -7.57 10.46 -11.72
CA ALA A 79 -8.72 10.36 -10.83
C ALA A 79 -9.64 11.60 -10.94
N ALA A 80 -9.08 12.80 -11.07
CA ALA A 80 -9.88 14.03 -11.28
C ALA A 80 -10.60 14.02 -12.61
N VAL A 81 -9.94 13.58 -13.68
CA VAL A 81 -10.54 13.43 -15.02
C VAL A 81 -11.67 12.39 -14.99
N ASP A 82 -11.45 11.25 -14.34
CA ASP A 82 -12.46 10.19 -14.25
C ASP A 82 -13.68 10.63 -13.44
N ARG A 83 -13.49 11.38 -12.35
CA ARG A 83 -14.62 11.98 -11.61
C ARG A 83 -15.42 12.96 -12.45
N ALA A 84 -14.75 13.82 -13.22
CA ALA A 84 -15.43 14.76 -14.11
C ALA A 84 -16.24 14.03 -15.19
N ARG A 85 -15.68 12.97 -15.77
CA ARG A 85 -16.38 12.11 -16.75
C ARG A 85 -17.57 11.39 -16.13
N SER A 86 -17.44 10.87 -14.92
CA SER A 86 -18.51 10.20 -14.19
C SER A 86 -19.69 11.14 -13.93
N VAL A 87 -19.43 12.36 -13.46
CA VAL A 87 -20.46 13.40 -13.30
C VAL A 87 -21.13 13.74 -14.63
N HIS A 88 -20.35 13.90 -15.70
CA HIS A 88 -20.88 14.19 -17.04
C HIS A 88 -21.79 13.08 -17.58
N ARG A 89 -21.47 11.80 -17.29
CA ARG A 89 -22.29 10.64 -17.67
C ARG A 89 -23.50 10.41 -16.78
N GLY A 90 -23.67 11.23 -15.73
CA GLY A 90 -24.73 11.03 -14.74
C GLY A 90 -24.53 9.79 -13.87
N GLU A 91 -23.32 9.24 -13.81
CA GLU A 91 -22.93 8.08 -12.98
C GLU A 91 -22.80 8.50 -11.50
N GLN A 92 -23.90 9.06 -10.94
CA GLN A 92 -23.97 9.38 -9.50
C GLN A 92 -24.16 8.13 -8.64
N ASP A 93 -24.34 6.97 -9.27
CA ASP A 93 -24.72 5.72 -8.63
C ASP A 93 -23.53 4.76 -8.48
N ARG A 94 -22.33 5.30 -8.22
CA ARG A 94 -21.10 4.52 -8.02
C ARG A 94 -20.35 4.98 -6.77
N LEU A 95 -19.84 4.00 -6.01
CA LEU A 95 -18.86 4.18 -4.93
C LEU A 95 -17.57 3.44 -5.30
N VAL A 96 -16.43 4.13 -5.29
CA VAL A 96 -15.11 3.52 -5.50
C VAL A 96 -14.49 3.19 -4.15
N LEU A 97 -14.29 1.89 -3.88
CA LEU A 97 -13.72 1.37 -2.65
C LEU A 97 -12.29 0.89 -2.92
N GLY A 98 -11.31 1.54 -2.30
CA GLY A 98 -9.93 1.05 -2.25
C GLY A 98 -9.78 -0.08 -1.24
N ALA A 99 -8.91 -1.03 -1.53
CA ALA A 99 -8.54 -2.09 -0.60
C ALA A 99 -7.03 -2.33 -0.68
N LEU A 100 -6.33 -2.07 0.43
CA LEU A 100 -5.01 -2.62 0.63
C LEU A 100 -5.17 -4.12 0.89
N GLU A 101 -4.24 -4.94 0.44
CA GLU A 101 -4.31 -6.42 0.49
C GLU A 101 -5.01 -6.96 1.74
N GLY A 102 -6.15 -7.61 1.55
CA GLY A 102 -6.93 -8.27 2.61
C GLY A 102 -7.47 -7.35 3.72
N ALA A 103 -7.47 -6.03 3.54
CA ALA A 103 -7.58 -5.06 4.64
C ALA A 103 -8.78 -5.24 5.59
N ALA A 104 -10.01 -5.41 5.10
CA ALA A 104 -11.17 -5.62 5.99
C ALA A 104 -11.46 -7.10 6.26
N LEU A 105 -10.70 -8.02 5.66
CA LEU A 105 -10.76 -9.46 5.89
C LEU A 105 -12.20 -10.01 5.84
N THR A 106 -12.60 -10.78 6.86
CA THR A 106 -13.93 -11.39 6.98
C THR A 106 -15.08 -10.39 7.12
N LEU A 107 -14.81 -9.12 7.41
CA LEU A 107 -15.82 -8.06 7.43
C LEU A 107 -16.11 -7.47 6.04
N THR A 108 -15.29 -7.72 5.04
CA THR A 108 -15.44 -7.10 3.70
C THR A 108 -16.80 -7.46 3.10
N GLU A 109 -17.11 -8.73 3.03
CA GLU A 109 -18.36 -9.21 2.41
C GLU A 109 -19.61 -8.76 3.20
N PRO A 110 -19.71 -8.94 4.54
CA PRO A 110 -20.82 -8.41 5.31
C PRO A 110 -21.07 -6.91 5.14
N ILE A 111 -20.00 -6.10 5.09
CA ILE A 111 -20.11 -4.64 4.87
C ILE A 111 -20.66 -4.35 3.47
N LEU A 112 -20.14 -5.00 2.44
CA LEU A 112 -20.57 -4.80 1.06
C LEU A 112 -22.01 -5.25 0.84
N ASP A 113 -22.41 -6.38 1.43
CA ASP A 113 -23.78 -6.89 1.35
C ASP A 113 -24.77 -5.94 2.04
N ALA A 114 -24.46 -5.50 3.26
CA ALA A 114 -25.27 -4.52 3.98
C ALA A 114 -25.39 -3.19 3.21
N PHE A 115 -24.31 -2.74 2.57
CA PHE A 115 -24.32 -1.52 1.77
C PHE A 115 -25.16 -1.67 0.51
N ARG A 116 -25.04 -2.78 -0.25
CA ARG A 116 -25.85 -3.07 -1.43
C ARG A 116 -27.33 -3.16 -1.11
N LYS A 117 -27.69 -3.79 0.02
CA LYS A 117 -29.10 -3.86 0.50
C LYS A 117 -29.67 -2.49 0.81
N ARG A 118 -28.85 -1.58 1.38
CA ARG A 118 -29.27 -0.22 1.71
C ARG A 118 -29.34 0.69 0.50
N HIS A 119 -28.51 0.45 -0.52
CA HIS A 119 -28.36 1.25 -1.73
C HIS A 119 -28.39 0.38 -2.99
N PRO A 120 -29.57 -0.22 -3.34
CA PRO A 120 -29.63 -1.18 -4.45
C PRO A 120 -29.32 -0.59 -5.83
N GLY A 121 -29.39 0.76 -5.96
CA GLY A 121 -29.03 1.46 -7.19
C GLY A 121 -27.55 1.86 -7.29
N ILE A 122 -26.75 1.66 -6.23
CA ILE A 122 -25.35 2.07 -6.20
C ILE A 122 -24.44 0.89 -6.54
N SER A 123 -23.62 1.02 -7.56
CA SER A 123 -22.53 0.06 -7.85
C SER A 123 -21.32 0.34 -6.96
N VAL A 124 -20.70 -0.72 -6.44
CA VAL A 124 -19.42 -0.60 -5.72
C VAL A 124 -18.31 -1.15 -6.60
N GLU A 125 -17.38 -0.29 -6.98
CA GLU A 125 -16.15 -0.66 -7.70
C GLU A 125 -15.03 -0.87 -6.69
N LEU A 126 -14.53 -2.10 -6.59
CA LEU A 126 -13.39 -2.43 -5.73
C LEU A 126 -12.07 -2.26 -6.50
N ARG A 127 -11.18 -1.44 -5.97
CA ARG A 127 -9.81 -1.25 -6.48
C ARG A 127 -8.79 -1.80 -5.50
N HIS A 128 -7.95 -2.71 -5.97
CA HIS A 128 -6.88 -3.28 -5.16
C HIS A 128 -5.61 -2.42 -5.23
N PHE A 129 -4.98 -2.26 -4.08
CA PHE A 129 -3.73 -1.55 -3.91
C PHE A 129 -2.69 -2.45 -3.25
N THR A 130 -1.43 -2.20 -3.58
CA THR A 130 -0.27 -2.88 -3.02
C THR A 130 0.45 -1.97 -2.04
N TYR A 131 1.56 -2.41 -1.49
CA TYR A 131 2.36 -1.60 -0.55
C TYR A 131 2.95 -0.33 -1.17
N GLU A 132 2.91 -0.16 -2.51
CA GLU A 132 3.32 1.09 -3.16
C GLU A 132 2.45 2.27 -2.75
N ASP A 133 1.17 2.01 -2.43
CA ASP A 133 0.23 3.01 -1.90
C ASP A 133 -0.50 2.47 -0.67
N PRO A 134 0.08 2.60 0.54
CA PRO A 134 -0.54 2.16 1.80
C PRO A 134 -1.87 2.84 2.11
N SER A 135 -2.11 4.03 1.52
CA SER A 135 -3.38 4.75 1.66
C SER A 135 -4.53 4.12 0.89
N ALA A 136 -4.25 3.10 0.05
CA ALA A 136 -5.22 2.46 -0.84
C ALA A 136 -5.99 3.46 -1.71
N GLY A 137 -5.29 4.47 -2.26
CA GLY A 137 -5.84 5.47 -3.17
C GLY A 137 -6.43 6.70 -2.48
N LEU A 138 -6.45 6.77 -1.15
CA LEU A 138 -7.03 7.90 -0.42
C LEU A 138 -6.22 9.18 -0.64
N THR A 139 -4.91 9.16 -0.49
CA THR A 139 -4.06 10.36 -0.62
C THR A 139 -4.10 10.95 -2.02
N THR A 140 -4.25 10.12 -3.05
CA THR A 140 -4.40 10.56 -4.45
C THR A 140 -5.82 10.96 -4.80
N GLY A 141 -6.81 10.61 -3.95
CA GLY A 141 -8.24 10.81 -4.21
C GLY A 141 -8.77 9.96 -5.36
N SER A 142 -8.13 8.84 -5.66
CA SER A 142 -8.55 7.89 -6.69
C SER A 142 -9.69 6.98 -6.24
N VAL A 143 -10.03 7.01 -4.96
CA VAL A 143 -11.13 6.27 -4.34
C VAL A 143 -11.97 7.18 -3.45
N ASP A 144 -13.22 6.81 -3.18
CA ASP A 144 -14.12 7.54 -2.30
C ASP A 144 -13.91 7.14 -0.83
N VAL A 145 -13.72 5.85 -0.60
CA VAL A 145 -13.42 5.23 0.70
C VAL A 145 -12.38 4.12 0.50
N ALA A 146 -11.67 3.74 1.55
CA ALA A 146 -10.76 2.61 1.47
C ALA A 146 -10.75 1.79 2.76
N PHE A 147 -10.61 0.48 2.61
CA PHE A 147 -10.14 -0.39 3.68
C PHE A 147 -8.61 -0.33 3.70
N THR A 148 -8.05 0.10 4.81
CA THR A 148 -6.60 0.31 4.94
C THR A 148 -6.09 -0.06 6.32
N ARG A 149 -4.78 -0.14 6.45
CA ARG A 149 -4.05 -0.41 7.69
C ARG A 149 -3.27 0.83 8.10
N ARG A 150 -3.30 1.14 9.38
CA ARG A 150 -2.56 2.25 9.94
C ARG A 150 -1.27 1.76 10.61
N PRO A 151 -0.23 2.63 10.75
CA PRO A 151 -0.18 4.01 10.29
C PRO A 151 0.35 4.16 8.85
N PHE A 152 0.02 5.27 8.21
CA PHE A 152 0.62 5.79 6.97
C PHE A 152 0.47 7.32 6.95
N LEU A 153 1.06 8.03 5.97
CA LEU A 153 0.82 9.46 5.78
C LEU A 153 -0.67 9.70 5.49
N ASP A 154 -1.38 10.33 6.42
CA ASP A 154 -2.83 10.39 6.42
C ASP A 154 -3.40 11.83 6.37
N ASP A 155 -2.64 12.78 5.85
CA ASP A 155 -3.04 14.19 5.74
C ASP A 155 -4.41 14.35 5.05
N GLY A 156 -5.36 14.92 5.77
CA GLY A 156 -6.73 15.15 5.29
C GLY A 156 -7.59 13.88 5.18
N VAL A 157 -7.16 12.76 5.76
CA VAL A 157 -7.93 11.50 5.84
C VAL A 157 -8.55 11.36 7.23
N ARG A 158 -9.80 10.89 7.28
CA ARG A 158 -10.49 10.44 8.51
C ARG A 158 -10.66 8.94 8.47
N PHE A 159 -10.81 8.36 9.66
CA PHE A 159 -10.91 6.93 9.84
C PHE A 159 -12.06 6.55 10.76
N GLU A 160 -12.71 5.44 10.44
CA GLU A 160 -13.55 4.64 11.34
C GLU A 160 -12.82 3.33 11.59
N LEU A 161 -12.39 3.09 12.81
CA LEU A 161 -11.73 1.84 13.20
C LEU A 161 -12.69 0.66 13.06
N LEU A 162 -12.26 -0.39 12.38
CA LEU A 162 -13.01 -1.64 12.27
C LEU A 162 -12.56 -2.63 13.34
N PHE A 163 -11.28 -2.93 13.39
CA PHE A 163 -10.66 -3.80 14.38
C PHE A 163 -9.16 -3.55 14.46
N ALA A 164 -8.50 -4.17 15.43
CA ALA A 164 -7.06 -4.20 15.51
C ALA A 164 -6.60 -5.66 15.63
N GLU A 165 -5.61 -6.07 14.86
CA GLU A 165 -5.11 -7.44 14.87
C GLU A 165 -3.66 -7.53 15.38
N PRO A 166 -3.30 -8.63 16.06
CA PRO A 166 -1.97 -8.81 16.60
C PRO A 166 -0.90 -8.83 15.52
N LEU A 167 0.30 -8.37 15.87
CA LEU A 167 1.48 -8.47 15.02
C LEU A 167 2.14 -9.83 15.18
N ILE A 168 2.70 -10.31 14.08
CA ILE A 168 3.50 -11.52 13.99
C ILE A 168 4.80 -11.21 13.25
N VAL A 169 5.78 -12.08 13.38
CA VAL A 169 6.92 -12.11 12.48
C VAL A 169 6.87 -13.33 11.60
N LEU A 170 7.10 -13.13 10.30
CA LEU A 170 7.30 -14.19 9.31
C LEU A 170 8.79 -14.55 9.28
N LEU A 171 9.09 -15.82 9.53
CA LEU A 171 10.44 -16.35 9.67
C LEU A 171 10.69 -17.51 8.72
N PRO A 172 11.90 -17.67 8.16
CA PRO A 172 12.29 -18.92 7.52
C PRO A 172 12.10 -20.09 8.49
N ALA A 173 11.68 -21.25 8.01
CA ALA A 173 11.42 -22.43 8.89
C ALA A 173 12.64 -22.87 9.72
N GLY A 174 13.86 -22.63 9.24
CA GLY A 174 15.11 -22.93 9.94
C GLY A 174 15.65 -21.80 10.83
N HIS A 175 14.90 -20.69 10.97
CA HIS A 175 15.35 -19.54 11.76
C HIS A 175 15.40 -19.84 13.26
N ARG A 176 16.37 -19.24 14.00
CA ARG A 176 16.54 -19.43 15.45
C ARG A 176 15.29 -19.17 16.30
N LEU A 177 14.41 -18.29 15.84
CA LEU A 177 13.17 -17.91 16.51
C LEU A 177 11.94 -18.70 16.01
N ALA A 178 12.07 -19.53 14.97
CA ALA A 178 10.93 -20.16 14.29
C ALA A 178 10.12 -21.14 15.16
N ASN A 179 10.72 -21.68 16.21
CA ASN A 179 10.08 -22.61 17.16
C ASN A 179 9.67 -21.94 18.49
N ARG A 180 9.74 -20.62 18.57
CA ARG A 180 9.30 -19.88 19.76
C ARG A 180 7.77 -19.76 19.74
N THR A 181 7.15 -19.78 20.90
CA THR A 181 5.70 -19.51 21.07
C THR A 181 5.37 -18.03 20.92
N ALA A 182 6.33 -17.15 21.21
CA ALA A 182 6.25 -15.72 21.02
C ALA A 182 7.66 -15.10 21.02
N VAL A 183 7.79 -13.90 20.46
CA VAL A 183 9.00 -13.09 20.46
C VAL A 183 8.69 -11.65 20.88
N GLN A 184 9.72 -10.90 21.24
CA GLN A 184 9.66 -9.46 21.50
C GLN A 184 10.31 -8.68 20.35
N ALA A 185 9.87 -7.43 20.14
CA ALA A 185 10.40 -6.56 19.10
C ALA A 185 11.92 -6.44 19.12
N ARG A 186 12.52 -6.36 20.35
CA ARG A 186 13.98 -6.27 20.52
C ARG A 186 14.76 -7.47 19.95
N GLU A 187 14.13 -8.66 19.86
CA GLU A 187 14.77 -9.86 19.31
C GLU A 187 14.87 -9.83 17.79
N LEU A 188 14.16 -8.87 17.14
CA LEU A 188 14.09 -8.68 15.69
C LEU A 188 14.97 -7.53 15.18
N LEU A 189 15.52 -6.70 16.07
CA LEU A 189 16.18 -5.45 15.66
C LEU A 189 17.46 -5.68 14.85
N ASP A 190 18.18 -6.77 15.09
CA ASP A 190 19.42 -7.09 14.38
C ASP A 190 19.21 -8.12 13.24
N GLU A 191 17.97 -8.56 13.02
CA GLU A 191 17.66 -9.49 11.93
C GLU A 191 17.60 -8.75 10.59
N PRO A 192 18.05 -9.38 9.48
CA PRO A 192 17.86 -8.83 8.15
C PRO A 192 16.36 -8.79 7.83
N ILE A 193 15.80 -7.60 7.61
CA ILE A 193 14.37 -7.44 7.37
C ILE A 193 14.04 -7.14 5.91
N LEU A 194 12.84 -7.53 5.50
CA LEU A 194 12.23 -7.12 4.25
C LEU A 194 11.35 -5.90 4.51
N GLY A 195 11.64 -4.78 3.83
CA GLY A 195 10.81 -3.58 3.89
C GLY A 195 9.73 -3.58 2.82
N ALA A 196 8.75 -2.68 2.95
CA ALA A 196 7.77 -2.44 1.90
C ALA A 196 8.35 -1.58 0.77
N LYS A 197 7.89 -1.83 -0.46
CA LYS A 197 8.21 -1.01 -1.63
C LYS A 197 7.29 0.21 -1.68
N THR A 198 7.46 1.11 -0.72
CA THR A 198 6.73 2.36 -0.64
C THR A 198 7.66 3.51 -0.29
N THR A 199 7.24 4.73 -0.58
CA THR A 199 7.91 5.97 -0.18
C THR A 199 7.28 6.59 1.07
N ASP A 200 6.22 5.99 1.59
CA ASP A 200 5.57 6.45 2.80
C ASP A 200 6.49 6.24 4.02
N PRO A 201 7.03 7.33 4.61
CA PRO A 201 7.98 7.21 5.71
C PRO A 201 7.33 6.72 7.00
N VAL A 202 6.03 7.00 7.20
CA VAL A 202 5.28 6.58 8.39
C VAL A 202 5.04 5.08 8.34
N TRP A 203 4.63 4.57 7.17
CA TRP A 203 4.51 3.13 6.92
C TRP A 203 5.83 2.40 7.15
N ASN A 204 6.90 2.87 6.49
CA ASN A 204 8.21 2.24 6.64
C ASN A 204 8.70 2.27 8.09
N ALA A 205 8.57 3.40 8.78
CA ALA A 205 8.99 3.52 10.18
C ALA A 205 8.30 2.48 11.08
N PHE A 206 7.00 2.27 10.91
CA PHE A 206 6.24 1.30 11.70
C PHE A 206 6.69 -0.15 11.40
N TRP A 207 6.69 -0.56 10.14
CA TRP A 207 7.00 -1.95 9.76
C TRP A 207 8.48 -2.31 9.88
N GLU A 208 9.36 -1.31 9.87
CA GLU A 208 10.80 -1.45 10.09
C GLU A 208 11.20 -1.28 11.57
N LEU A 209 10.23 -1.13 12.50
CA LEU A 209 10.45 -0.96 13.94
C LEU A 209 11.34 0.25 14.28
N ALA A 210 11.21 1.37 13.57
CA ALA A 210 12.09 2.53 13.74
C ALA A 210 12.10 3.08 15.16
N ASP A 211 10.93 3.14 15.83
CA ASP A 211 10.77 3.64 17.20
C ASP A 211 11.49 2.77 18.27
N HIS A 212 11.85 1.54 17.92
CA HIS A 212 12.54 0.60 18.80
C HIS A 212 14.05 0.53 18.55
N ARG A 213 14.59 1.36 17.62
CA ARG A 213 15.99 1.25 17.16
C ARG A 213 16.92 2.32 17.68
N ASP A 214 16.47 3.21 18.56
CA ASP A 214 17.28 4.32 19.10
C ASP A 214 17.98 5.14 17.99
N GLY A 215 17.27 5.41 16.89
CA GLY A 215 17.80 6.15 15.75
C GLY A 215 18.70 5.34 14.80
N ARG A 216 18.96 4.07 15.06
CA ARG A 216 19.72 3.19 14.15
C ARG A 216 18.85 2.82 12.95
N PRO A 217 19.40 2.81 11.73
CA PRO A 217 18.65 2.36 10.57
C PRO A 217 18.30 0.87 10.65
N ALA A 218 17.15 0.50 10.09
CA ALA A 218 16.78 -0.89 9.96
C ALA A 218 17.69 -1.63 8.95
N PRO A 219 18.10 -2.88 9.20
CA PRO A 219 18.89 -3.67 8.26
C PRO A 219 18.02 -4.22 7.12
N VAL A 220 17.46 -3.32 6.31
CA VAL A 220 16.60 -3.69 5.17
C VAL A 220 17.44 -4.27 4.06
N VAL A 221 17.26 -5.56 3.76
CA VAL A 221 18.02 -6.30 2.75
C VAL A 221 17.30 -6.41 1.41
N SER A 222 15.97 -6.25 1.39
CA SER A 222 15.15 -6.25 0.19
C SER A 222 13.83 -5.53 0.46
N ARG A 223 13.10 -5.15 -0.61
CA ARG A 223 11.77 -4.55 -0.49
C ARG A 223 10.76 -5.36 -1.28
N SER A 224 9.53 -5.48 -0.77
CA SER A 224 8.43 -6.25 -1.34
C SER A 224 7.20 -5.38 -1.57
N ASN A 225 6.39 -5.76 -2.55
CA ASN A 225 5.20 -5.02 -2.94
C ASN A 225 3.90 -5.69 -2.45
N SER A 226 3.99 -6.92 -1.96
CA SER A 226 2.84 -7.71 -1.52
C SER A 226 3.23 -8.74 -0.47
N LEU A 227 2.25 -9.22 0.29
CA LEU A 227 2.43 -10.31 1.25
C LEU A 227 2.94 -11.60 0.55
N LEU A 228 2.46 -11.89 -0.65
CA LEU A 228 2.92 -13.10 -1.37
C LEU A 228 4.40 -13.00 -1.75
N GLU A 229 4.87 -11.83 -2.16
CA GLU A 229 6.30 -11.59 -2.43
C GLU A 229 7.14 -11.72 -1.16
N GLU A 230 6.63 -11.22 -0.02
CA GLU A 230 7.27 -11.38 1.29
C GLU A 230 7.40 -12.85 1.68
N LEU A 231 6.31 -13.62 1.58
CA LEU A 231 6.29 -15.05 1.88
C LEU A 231 7.33 -15.83 1.06
N HIS A 232 7.47 -15.54 -0.24
CA HIS A 232 8.49 -16.16 -1.09
C HIS A 232 9.92 -15.81 -0.62
N LYS A 233 10.18 -14.53 -0.34
CA LYS A 233 11.50 -14.08 0.10
C LYS A 233 11.87 -14.62 1.48
N VAL A 234 10.91 -14.69 2.40
CA VAL A 234 11.09 -15.31 3.72
C VAL A 234 11.39 -16.81 3.57
N ALA A 235 10.59 -17.55 2.78
CA ALA A 235 10.78 -18.98 2.55
C ALA A 235 12.18 -19.32 2.01
N THR A 236 12.75 -18.40 1.20
CA THR A 236 14.11 -18.55 0.63
C THR A 236 15.23 -18.01 1.52
N GLY A 237 14.91 -17.52 2.72
CA GLY A 237 15.89 -17.05 3.70
C GLY A 237 16.51 -15.69 3.41
N VAL A 238 15.88 -14.85 2.58
CA VAL A 238 16.37 -13.50 2.27
C VAL A 238 16.32 -12.59 3.51
N GLY A 239 15.30 -12.74 4.35
CA GLY A 239 15.12 -11.96 5.57
C GLY A 239 13.85 -12.34 6.31
N VAL A 240 13.52 -11.56 7.34
CA VAL A 240 12.30 -11.70 8.15
C VAL A 240 11.35 -10.53 7.87
N VAL A 241 10.06 -10.68 8.22
CA VAL A 241 9.03 -9.65 8.01
C VAL A 241 8.19 -9.49 9.26
N LEU A 242 8.05 -8.26 9.75
CA LEU A 242 6.96 -7.91 10.66
C LEU A 242 5.66 -7.87 9.86
N SER A 243 4.66 -8.62 10.27
CA SER A 243 3.39 -8.80 9.56
C SER A 243 2.22 -8.86 10.55
N VAL A 244 1.06 -9.20 10.06
CA VAL A 244 -0.20 -9.26 10.81
C VAL A 244 -0.77 -10.66 10.89
N ALA A 245 -1.55 -10.92 11.92
CA ALA A 245 -2.05 -12.26 12.24
C ALA A 245 -2.87 -12.93 11.12
N CYS A 246 -3.50 -12.15 10.22
CA CYS A 246 -4.25 -12.70 9.09
C CYS A 246 -3.37 -13.43 8.06
N ALA A 247 -2.06 -13.21 8.05
CA ALA A 247 -1.13 -13.96 7.20
C ALA A 247 -1.21 -15.47 7.44
N ARG A 248 -1.68 -15.94 8.63
CA ARG A 248 -1.91 -17.36 8.95
C ARG A 248 -2.90 -18.04 8.01
N TRP A 249 -3.77 -17.28 7.36
CA TRP A 249 -4.73 -17.83 6.38
C TRP A 249 -4.11 -18.12 5.01
N ILE A 250 -2.85 -17.74 4.83
CA ILE A 250 -2.06 -18.03 3.63
C ILE A 250 -0.86 -18.88 4.07
N PRO A 251 -1.06 -20.17 4.46
CA PRO A 251 0.03 -21.02 4.87
C PRO A 251 1.01 -21.19 3.72
N PHE A 252 2.29 -20.91 3.98
CA PHE A 252 3.31 -20.92 2.95
C PHE A 252 4.45 -21.90 3.33
N PRO A 253 4.79 -22.87 2.46
CA PRO A 253 5.86 -23.81 2.73
C PRO A 253 7.19 -23.09 3.02
N GLY A 254 7.87 -23.50 4.08
CA GLY A 254 9.15 -22.90 4.47
C GLY A 254 9.05 -21.61 5.31
N VAL A 255 7.84 -21.15 5.62
CA VAL A 255 7.59 -19.99 6.50
C VAL A 255 7.03 -20.44 7.84
N ARG A 256 7.48 -19.80 8.93
CA ARG A 256 6.91 -19.89 10.28
C ARG A 256 6.39 -18.52 10.69
N MET A 257 5.27 -18.53 11.39
CA MET A 257 4.60 -17.34 11.92
C MET A 257 4.69 -17.36 13.45
N VAL A 258 5.31 -16.33 14.03
CA VAL A 258 5.51 -16.27 15.49
C VAL A 258 4.93 -14.94 15.99
N PRO A 259 4.05 -14.95 17.01
CA PRO A 259 3.50 -13.73 17.62
C PRO A 259 4.58 -12.79 18.17
N VAL A 260 4.41 -11.48 17.94
CA VAL A 260 5.19 -10.42 18.60
C VAL A 260 4.34 -9.81 19.69
N VAL A 261 4.74 -9.97 20.97
CA VAL A 261 3.83 -9.79 22.12
C VAL A 261 3.93 -8.43 22.82
N ASP A 262 4.93 -7.62 22.50
CA ASP A 262 5.21 -6.34 23.15
C ASP A 262 4.96 -5.12 22.22
N LEU A 263 4.35 -5.36 21.06
CA LEU A 263 3.92 -4.30 20.13
C LEU A 263 2.40 -4.11 20.20
N PRO A 264 1.92 -2.86 19.99
CA PRO A 264 0.49 -2.62 19.84
C PRO A 264 -0.04 -3.33 18.60
N PRO A 265 -1.31 -3.80 18.63
CA PRO A 265 -1.91 -4.42 17.47
C PRO A 265 -2.06 -3.42 16.31
N ASN A 266 -2.03 -3.91 15.07
CA ASN A 266 -2.20 -3.11 13.89
C ASN A 266 -3.68 -2.77 13.63
N GLU A 267 -3.98 -1.50 13.43
CA GLU A 267 -5.34 -1.00 13.22
C GLU A 267 -5.78 -1.17 11.76
N VAL A 268 -6.96 -1.77 11.56
CA VAL A 268 -7.67 -1.84 10.29
C VAL A 268 -8.88 -0.91 10.34
N ALA A 269 -9.03 -0.05 9.35
CA ALA A 269 -10.04 1.00 9.33
C ALA A 269 -10.66 1.21 7.95
N VAL A 270 -11.84 1.82 7.93
CA VAL A 270 -12.37 2.52 6.75
C VAL A 270 -11.86 3.95 6.79
N GLY A 271 -11.13 4.35 5.75
CA GLY A 271 -10.65 5.71 5.57
C GLY A 271 -11.44 6.46 4.50
N TRP A 272 -11.50 7.79 4.60
CA TRP A 272 -12.03 8.70 3.57
C TRP A 272 -11.40 10.08 3.68
N ARG A 273 -11.33 10.78 2.55
CA ARG A 273 -10.82 12.17 2.55
C ARG A 273 -11.88 13.15 3.03
N VAL A 274 -11.50 14.05 3.93
CA VAL A 274 -12.38 15.14 4.42
C VAL A 274 -12.92 15.97 3.26
N ALA A 275 -12.06 16.32 2.31
CA ALA A 275 -12.42 17.13 1.14
C ALA A 275 -13.39 16.42 0.16
N GLN A 276 -13.58 15.11 0.27
CA GLN A 276 -14.45 14.29 -0.60
C GLN A 276 -15.59 13.63 0.17
N GLU A 277 -15.84 14.05 1.41
CA GLU A 277 -16.90 13.49 2.26
C GLU A 277 -18.28 13.83 1.70
N SER A 278 -18.88 12.88 0.99
CA SER A 278 -20.24 12.94 0.45
C SER A 278 -21.25 12.26 1.38
N ALA A 279 -22.56 12.42 1.06
CA ALA A 279 -23.60 11.66 1.75
C ALA A 279 -23.44 10.16 1.58
N LEU A 280 -22.97 9.70 0.40
CA LEU A 280 -22.74 8.30 0.09
C LEU A 280 -21.55 7.74 0.89
N VAL A 281 -20.45 8.49 0.99
CA VAL A 281 -19.29 8.16 1.83
C VAL A 281 -19.71 8.01 3.30
N ARG A 282 -20.44 8.99 3.85
CA ARG A 282 -20.94 8.90 5.23
C ARG A 282 -21.85 7.69 5.45
N SER A 283 -22.69 7.37 4.44
CA SER A 283 -23.56 6.18 4.53
C SER A 283 -22.75 4.89 4.54
N PHE A 284 -21.70 4.78 3.69
CA PHE A 284 -20.81 3.61 3.67
C PHE A 284 -20.09 3.42 5.01
N VAL A 285 -19.51 4.49 5.55
CA VAL A 285 -18.84 4.47 6.87
C VAL A 285 -19.82 4.06 7.98
N GLY A 286 -21.05 4.61 7.95
CA GLY A 286 -22.12 4.23 8.90
C GLY A 286 -22.50 2.76 8.79
N VAL A 287 -22.62 2.21 7.57
CA VAL A 287 -22.86 0.79 7.34
C VAL A 287 -21.70 -0.05 7.87
N ALA A 288 -20.46 0.32 7.57
CA ALA A 288 -19.28 -0.41 8.03
C ALA A 288 -19.22 -0.48 9.58
N ARG A 289 -19.48 0.66 10.25
CA ARG A 289 -19.59 0.71 11.72
C ARG A 289 -20.69 -0.20 12.25
N THR A 290 -21.90 -0.09 11.72
CA THR A 290 -23.04 -0.91 12.17
C THR A 290 -22.79 -2.39 11.94
N THR A 291 -22.16 -2.75 10.80
CA THR A 291 -21.82 -4.15 10.50
C THR A 291 -20.75 -4.67 11.45
N ARG A 292 -19.70 -3.90 11.72
CA ARG A 292 -18.69 -4.26 12.76
C ARG A 292 -19.36 -4.53 14.10
N ASP A 293 -20.25 -3.63 14.55
CA ASP A 293 -20.90 -3.73 15.86
C ASP A 293 -21.89 -4.90 15.94
N ALA A 294 -22.43 -5.33 14.79
CA ALA A 294 -23.33 -6.48 14.69
C ALA A 294 -22.61 -7.84 14.64
N HIS A 295 -21.27 -7.86 14.46
CA HIS A 295 -20.49 -9.10 14.33
C HIS A 295 -19.33 -9.18 15.36
N PRO A 296 -19.64 -9.11 16.69
CA PRO A 296 -18.59 -9.11 17.72
C PRO A 296 -17.77 -10.40 17.73
N GLU A 297 -18.34 -11.53 17.30
CA GLU A 297 -17.64 -12.81 17.18
C GLU A 297 -16.55 -12.79 16.09
N LEU A 298 -16.81 -12.18 14.94
CA LEU A 298 -15.81 -12.00 13.89
C LEU A 298 -14.67 -11.09 14.38
N ILE A 299 -15.01 -10.00 15.05
CA ILE A 299 -14.02 -9.10 15.64
C ILE A 299 -13.16 -9.83 16.67
N ALA A 300 -13.77 -10.63 17.55
CA ALA A 300 -13.03 -11.39 18.55
C ALA A 300 -12.04 -12.39 17.92
N GLN A 301 -12.42 -13.06 16.81
CA GLN A 301 -11.52 -13.95 16.08
C GLN A 301 -10.34 -13.21 15.42
N LEU A 302 -10.57 -11.99 14.93
CA LEU A 302 -9.52 -11.16 14.34
C LEU A 302 -8.55 -10.63 15.39
N GLN A 303 -9.06 -10.20 16.54
CA GLN A 303 -8.28 -9.62 17.63
C GLN A 303 -7.53 -10.65 18.50
N LYS A 304 -8.07 -11.86 18.58
CA LYS A 304 -7.48 -12.96 19.38
C LYS A 304 -7.42 -14.24 18.55
N PRO A 305 -6.59 -14.26 17.50
CA PRO A 305 -6.49 -15.43 16.65
C PRO A 305 -5.88 -16.61 17.41
N ASP A 306 -6.40 -17.80 17.16
CA ASP A 306 -5.70 -19.04 17.49
C ASP A 306 -4.61 -19.29 16.46
N PHE A 307 -3.34 -19.17 16.85
CA PHE A 307 -2.21 -19.42 15.96
C PHE A 307 -1.96 -20.92 15.71
N ALA A 308 -2.61 -21.81 16.46
CA ALA A 308 -2.60 -23.24 16.18
C ALA A 308 -3.56 -23.60 15.03
N ASP A 309 -4.57 -22.77 14.79
CA ASP A 309 -5.52 -22.91 13.69
C ASP A 309 -5.10 -22.06 12.49
N CYS A 310 -4.47 -22.71 11.52
CA CYS A 310 -4.12 -22.12 10.23
C CYS A 310 -5.22 -22.33 9.18
N THR A 311 -6.45 -22.67 9.59
CA THR A 311 -7.57 -22.83 8.65
C THR A 311 -8.18 -21.48 8.29
N VAL A 312 -8.56 -21.34 7.02
CA VAL A 312 -9.34 -20.19 6.56
C VAL A 312 -10.69 -20.21 7.26
N PRO A 313 -11.17 -19.09 7.85
CA PRO A 313 -12.50 -19.05 8.44
C PRO A 313 -13.56 -19.54 7.45
N PRO A 314 -14.60 -20.26 7.90
CA PRO A 314 -15.59 -20.91 7.04
C PRO A 314 -16.48 -19.93 6.23
N HIS A 315 -16.23 -18.63 6.29
CA HIS A 315 -17.03 -17.58 5.63
C HIS A 315 -16.20 -16.72 4.64
N LEU A 316 -15.03 -17.19 4.21
CA LEU A 316 -14.29 -16.60 3.09
C LEU A 316 -14.50 -17.38 1.81
#